data_b2ca84667d88df59eecbce3e3d5f9a94
#
_entry.id   b2ca84667d88df59eecbce3e3d5f9a94
#
_cell.length_a   1.000
_cell.length_b   1.000
_cell.length_c   1.000
_cell.angle_alpha   90.00
_cell.angle_beta   90.00
_cell.angle_gamma   90.00
#
_symmetry.space_group_name_H-M   'P 1'
#
loop_
_entity.id
_entity.type
_entity.pdbx_description
1 polymer ?
#
loop_
_entity_poly.entity_id
_entity_poly.type
_entity_poly.pdbx_seq_one_letter_code
_entity_poly.pdbx_strand_id
1 'polypeptide(L)'
;MDRRLGLAFVLAPCILNAQLGGSTPAGSTSTATQLPLSGRTVESGSAVAAQTPLPGTTTSVNTLNTTVQVTGPYVGSASSVAKMPFTGKLSLNEALQRGLAFNLGAVGLSTAARQARGQARVARSALLPNLNGAFRENYLTEDLAALGIRVPFLPSVVGPINYFDLRATLTQNLVDITSLNNYKASQEVVRANEEAVQDARDTIVLAVGASYLQVIAAEARLVSARAQLETAIAVYKQAAQQRQAGLIAQIEVNQDLVKQQTQQQRLATLENDLARQKINLARLTGLPPNDKYEVIDNVIYSEAPAIAVDDAVKQALESRADLKAAEAQVRAAEKTRAAARAERLPSLAVSADLGEIGARFDDGAHTYTVAGSIKIPIWQGGRVAGDIEQSEASLDQRKAEAEDVRGRIESDIRNAYLDLQAAASQLELSKNNQGVARETLRLTREKLEAGISDSVEVTQASEAVASADLDYITALFAHNLAKLSLARALGGAERRVADYLKVQ
;
A
#
# COMPACT_ATOMS: atom_id res chain seq x y z
N MET A 1 -2.21 67.61 36.21
CA MET A 1 -1.07 66.66 36.43
C MET A 1 -0.87 65.90 35.18
N ASP A 2 0.04 66.47 34.38
CA ASP A 2 0.35 65.99 33.03
C ASP A 2 1.38 64.86 33.08
N ARG A 3 1.15 63.81 32.28
CA ARG A 3 2.21 62.89 31.88
C ARG A 3 2.14 62.70 30.37
N ARG A 4 3.02 63.42 29.68
CA ARG A 4 3.31 63.23 28.26
C ARG A 4 4.21 62.00 28.12
N LEU A 5 3.77 60.97 27.36
CA LEU A 5 4.62 59.90 26.88
C LEU A 5 5.23 60.32 25.52
N GLY A 6 6.53 60.48 25.50
CA GLY A 6 7.29 60.72 24.30
C GLY A 6 7.53 59.41 23.54
N LEU A 7 7.06 59.33 22.28
CA LEU A 7 7.41 58.29 21.32
C LEU A 7 8.76 58.64 20.71
N ALA A 8 9.81 57.87 21.04
CA ALA A 8 11.10 57.96 20.39
C ALA A 8 11.06 57.10 19.08
N PHE A 9 11.04 57.79 17.94
CA PHE A 9 11.24 57.15 16.63
C PHE A 9 12.75 56.90 16.47
N VAL A 10 13.15 55.62 16.51
CA VAL A 10 14.49 55.19 16.12
C VAL A 10 14.50 55.03 14.62
N LEU A 11 15.06 56.03 13.92
CA LEU A 11 15.44 55.95 12.53
C LEU A 11 16.67 55.01 12.40
N ALA A 12 16.48 53.79 11.92
CA ALA A 12 17.55 52.94 11.46
C ALA A 12 18.03 53.44 10.07
N PRO A 13 19.31 53.64 9.84
CA PRO A 13 19.78 53.99 8.51
C PRO A 13 19.70 52.79 7.56
N CYS A 14 18.86 52.87 6.54
CA CYS A 14 18.92 52.01 5.37
C CYS A 14 20.26 52.21 4.67
N ILE A 15 21.19 51.29 4.86
CA ILE A 15 22.41 51.21 4.04
C ILE A 15 21.98 50.69 2.68
N LEU A 16 21.84 51.61 1.73
CA LEU A 16 21.63 51.30 0.30
C LEU A 16 22.96 50.75 -0.23
N ASN A 17 23.09 49.45 -0.34
CA ASN A 17 24.18 48.84 -1.10
C ASN A 17 23.88 49.01 -2.59
N ALA A 18 24.40 50.03 -3.19
CA ALA A 18 24.50 50.17 -4.62
C ALA A 18 25.53 49.14 -5.13
N GLN A 19 25.06 48.01 -5.62
CA GLN A 19 25.91 47.04 -6.32
C GLN A 19 26.05 47.47 -7.75
N LEU A 20 27.19 48.05 -8.10
CA LEU A 20 27.70 48.15 -9.44
C LEU A 20 27.90 46.74 -10.01
N GLY A 21 27.08 46.35 -11.01
CA GLY A 21 27.34 45.36 -12.01
C GLY A 21 28.03 44.06 -11.62
N GLY A 22 27.72 43.51 -10.46
CA GLY A 22 28.07 42.13 -10.11
C GLY A 22 26.86 41.27 -10.39
N SER A 23 26.92 40.36 -11.37
CA SER A 23 25.96 39.31 -11.54
C SER A 23 25.88 38.53 -10.23
N THR A 24 24.90 38.86 -9.34
CA THR A 24 24.54 37.99 -8.28
C THR A 24 24.06 36.70 -8.90
N PRO A 25 24.65 35.53 -8.63
CA PRO A 25 24.02 34.29 -9.00
C PRO A 25 22.68 34.28 -8.26
N ALA A 26 21.59 34.34 -9.02
CA ALA A 26 20.26 34.10 -8.50
C ALA A 26 20.22 32.64 -8.00
N GLY A 27 20.76 32.43 -6.82
CA GLY A 27 20.55 31.26 -6.02
C GLY A 27 19.16 31.33 -5.39
N SER A 28 18.14 31.58 -6.17
CA SER A 28 16.81 31.15 -5.81
C SER A 28 16.75 29.66 -6.12
N THR A 29 17.18 28.85 -5.16
CA THR A 29 16.55 27.57 -4.95
C THR A 29 15.10 27.89 -4.62
N SER A 30 14.27 28.13 -5.64
CA SER A 30 12.86 27.83 -5.54
C SER A 30 12.83 26.33 -5.30
N THR A 31 12.85 25.94 -4.03
CA THR A 31 12.22 24.70 -3.63
C THR A 31 10.84 24.81 -4.24
N ALA A 32 10.64 24.14 -5.39
CA ALA A 32 9.32 23.97 -5.94
C ALA A 32 8.55 23.38 -4.77
N THR A 33 7.68 24.20 -4.16
CA THR A 33 6.76 23.71 -3.15
C THR A 33 6.01 22.63 -3.86
N GLN A 34 6.32 21.37 -3.51
CA GLN A 34 5.63 20.24 -4.07
C GLN A 34 4.16 20.50 -3.76
N LEU A 35 3.39 20.77 -4.80
CA LEU A 35 1.94 20.77 -4.69
C LEU A 35 1.59 19.44 -4.05
N PRO A 36 0.89 19.43 -2.91
CA PRO A 36 0.45 18.19 -2.30
C PRO A 36 -0.34 17.46 -3.38
N LEU A 37 0.19 16.33 -3.85
CA LEU A 37 -0.50 15.41 -4.73
C LEU A 37 -1.85 15.14 -4.07
N SER A 38 -2.90 15.81 -4.59
CA SER A 38 -4.32 15.66 -4.21
C SER A 38 -4.50 15.18 -2.77
N GLY A 39 -4.60 16.06 -1.80
CA GLY A 39 -5.09 16.01 -0.43
C GLY A 39 -5.28 14.69 0.35
N ARG A 40 -4.76 13.59 -0.15
CA ARG A 40 -4.69 12.31 0.54
C ARG A 40 -3.23 11.97 0.79
N THR A 41 -2.80 12.08 2.02
CA THR A 41 -1.67 11.30 2.53
C THR A 41 -1.91 9.85 2.10
N VAL A 42 -0.86 9.17 1.62
CA VAL A 42 -0.95 7.73 1.36
C VAL A 42 -1.31 7.08 2.70
N GLU A 43 -2.59 6.79 2.91
CA GLU A 43 -3.01 6.04 4.09
C GLU A 43 -2.31 4.70 4.04
N SER A 44 -1.58 4.39 5.09
CA SER A 44 -0.99 3.07 5.27
C SER A 44 -2.13 2.05 5.33
N GLY A 45 -2.21 1.20 4.31
CA GLY A 45 -3.17 0.11 4.27
C GLY A 45 -2.52 -1.19 4.72
N SER A 46 -3.33 -2.15 5.12
CA SER A 46 -2.90 -3.49 5.47
C SER A 46 -3.90 -4.54 5.00
N ALA A 47 -3.42 -5.76 4.81
CA ALA A 47 -4.26 -6.94 4.70
C ALA A 47 -3.78 -7.92 5.79
N VAL A 48 -4.63 -8.16 6.77
CA VAL A 48 -4.32 -9.03 7.93
C VAL A 48 -5.40 -10.08 8.03
N ALA A 49 -5.00 -11.35 8.11
CA ALA A 49 -5.90 -12.43 8.51
C ALA A 49 -6.10 -12.38 10.02
N ALA A 50 -7.35 -12.32 10.44
CA ALA A 50 -7.72 -12.35 11.85
C ALA A 50 -8.62 -13.56 12.10
N GLN A 51 -8.30 -14.35 13.13
CA GLN A 51 -9.14 -15.43 13.62
C GLN A 51 -9.89 -14.91 14.85
N THR A 52 -11.21 -14.78 14.72
CA THR A 52 -12.05 -14.44 15.87
C THR A 52 -12.87 -15.64 16.29
N PRO A 53 -12.80 -16.05 17.57
CA PRO A 53 -13.66 -17.12 18.07
C PRO A 53 -15.12 -16.64 18.03
N LEU A 54 -15.97 -17.41 17.31
CA LEU A 54 -17.43 -17.23 17.39
C LEU A 54 -17.91 -18.08 18.58
N PRO A 55 -18.65 -17.47 19.54
CA PRO A 55 -19.24 -18.22 20.62
C PRO A 55 -20.20 -19.27 20.05
N GLY A 56 -19.98 -20.53 20.41
CA GLY A 56 -20.87 -21.62 20.11
C GLY A 56 -22.21 -21.49 20.85
N THR A 57 -23.22 -22.13 20.33
CA THR A 57 -24.48 -22.38 21.05
C THR A 57 -24.26 -23.49 22.10
N THR A 58 -25.24 -23.74 22.96
CA THR A 58 -25.14 -24.78 24.01
C THR A 58 -24.82 -26.19 23.47
N THR A 59 -24.96 -26.41 22.17
CA THR A 59 -24.72 -27.69 21.49
C THR A 59 -23.60 -27.64 20.45
N SER A 60 -22.97 -26.48 20.20
CA SER A 60 -21.87 -26.33 19.25
C SER A 60 -20.61 -25.78 19.93
N VAL A 61 -19.45 -26.26 19.50
CA VAL A 61 -18.14 -25.78 19.94
C VAL A 61 -17.89 -24.39 19.36
N ASN A 62 -17.12 -23.56 20.07
CA ASN A 62 -16.61 -22.30 19.52
C ASN A 62 -15.85 -22.58 18.21
N THR A 63 -16.33 -22.03 17.11
CA THR A 63 -15.65 -22.12 15.81
C THR A 63 -14.80 -20.88 15.57
N LEU A 64 -13.63 -21.08 14.97
CA LEU A 64 -12.79 -19.96 14.55
C LEU A 64 -13.38 -19.35 13.27
N ASN A 65 -13.80 -18.09 13.33
CA ASN A 65 -14.15 -17.33 12.14
C ASN A 65 -12.93 -16.59 11.65
N THR A 66 -12.38 -17.07 10.54
CA THR A 66 -11.23 -16.45 9.91
C THR A 66 -11.70 -15.44 8.90
N THR A 67 -11.29 -14.18 9.09
CA THR A 67 -11.60 -13.08 8.17
C THR A 67 -10.31 -12.39 7.76
N VAL A 68 -10.26 -11.84 6.55
CA VAL A 68 -9.18 -10.95 6.15
C VAL A 68 -9.73 -9.52 6.14
N GLN A 69 -9.12 -8.70 6.98
CA GLN A 69 -9.39 -7.26 7.00
C GLN A 69 -8.43 -6.57 6.06
N VAL A 70 -8.97 -6.00 5.00
CA VAL A 70 -8.21 -5.19 4.04
C VAL A 70 -8.55 -3.74 4.31
N THR A 71 -7.52 -2.90 4.49
CA THR A 71 -7.69 -1.48 4.81
C THR A 71 -6.91 -0.59 3.85
N GLY A 72 -7.26 0.71 3.80
CA GLY A 72 -6.55 1.69 3.00
C GLY A 72 -6.66 1.48 1.48
N PRO A 73 -5.60 1.75 0.72
CA PRO A 73 -5.64 1.72 -0.75
C PRO A 73 -5.83 0.30 -1.32
N TYR A 74 -5.58 -0.75 -0.53
CA TYR A 74 -5.71 -2.13 -0.99
C TYR A 74 -7.15 -2.57 -1.23
N VAL A 75 -8.15 -1.87 -0.68
CA VAL A 75 -9.59 -2.17 -0.86
C VAL A 75 -10.09 -1.85 -2.27
N GLY A 76 -9.43 -0.94 -2.98
CA GLY A 76 -9.87 -0.43 -4.27
C GLY A 76 -8.94 -0.80 -5.43
N SER A 77 -9.47 -0.69 -6.64
CA SER A 77 -8.69 -0.87 -7.87
C SER A 77 -9.11 0.09 -8.98
N ALA A 78 -8.21 0.33 -9.93
CA ALA A 78 -8.54 0.97 -11.19
C ALA A 78 -9.25 -0.04 -12.11
N SER A 79 -10.08 0.45 -13.04
CA SER A 79 -10.75 -0.44 -14.00
C SER A 79 -9.74 -1.20 -14.88
N SER A 80 -9.90 -2.52 -14.95
CA SER A 80 -9.01 -3.42 -15.70
C SER A 80 -9.51 -3.75 -17.11
N VAL A 81 -10.79 -3.52 -17.41
CA VAL A 81 -11.48 -4.04 -18.60
C VAL A 81 -10.85 -3.58 -19.91
N ALA A 82 -10.45 -2.32 -20.00
CA ALA A 82 -9.84 -1.77 -21.21
C ALA A 82 -8.43 -2.33 -21.50
N LYS A 83 -7.72 -2.83 -20.47
CA LYS A 83 -6.33 -3.30 -20.58
C LYS A 83 -6.20 -4.82 -20.54
N MET A 84 -7.14 -5.50 -19.88
CA MET A 84 -7.22 -6.97 -19.80
C MET A 84 -8.66 -7.40 -20.06
N PRO A 85 -9.00 -7.82 -21.29
CA PRO A 85 -10.31 -8.35 -21.63
C PRO A 85 -10.70 -9.48 -20.69
N PHE A 86 -12.01 -9.56 -20.35
CA PHE A 86 -12.52 -10.53 -19.41
C PHE A 86 -13.54 -11.46 -20.09
N THR A 87 -13.41 -12.77 -19.90
CA THR A 87 -14.21 -13.81 -20.58
C THR A 87 -15.40 -14.28 -19.74
N GLY A 88 -15.60 -13.74 -18.53
CA GLY A 88 -16.65 -14.20 -17.62
C GLY A 88 -16.24 -15.38 -16.73
N LYS A 89 -15.05 -15.96 -16.92
CA LYS A 89 -14.49 -17.02 -16.07
C LYS A 89 -13.25 -16.50 -15.36
N LEU A 90 -13.22 -16.60 -14.04
CA LEU A 90 -12.15 -16.06 -13.20
C LEU A 90 -11.43 -17.21 -12.51
N SER A 91 -10.15 -17.43 -12.85
CA SER A 91 -9.25 -18.31 -12.09
C SER A 91 -8.51 -17.52 -10.99
N LEU A 92 -7.98 -18.22 -9.99
CA LEU A 92 -7.14 -17.61 -8.94
C LEU A 92 -5.93 -16.89 -9.56
N ASN A 93 -5.27 -17.50 -10.52
CA ASN A 93 -4.11 -16.88 -11.18
C ASN A 93 -4.51 -15.59 -11.90
N GLU A 94 -5.61 -15.59 -12.65
CA GLU A 94 -6.10 -14.37 -13.31
C GLU A 94 -6.53 -13.30 -12.30
N ALA A 95 -7.20 -13.68 -11.20
CA ALA A 95 -7.57 -12.76 -10.13
C ALA A 95 -6.34 -12.10 -9.50
N LEU A 96 -5.28 -12.88 -9.22
CA LEU A 96 -4.03 -12.37 -8.69
C LEU A 96 -3.32 -11.43 -9.68
N GLN A 97 -3.23 -11.80 -10.97
CA GLN A 97 -2.63 -10.94 -11.99
C GLN A 97 -3.37 -9.61 -12.13
N ARG A 98 -4.71 -9.64 -12.12
CA ARG A 98 -5.54 -8.42 -12.14
C ARG A 98 -5.33 -7.58 -10.87
N GLY A 99 -5.35 -8.19 -9.70
CA GLY A 99 -5.08 -7.51 -8.44
C GLY A 99 -3.71 -6.83 -8.43
N LEU A 100 -2.66 -7.54 -8.82
CA LEU A 100 -1.29 -7.00 -8.89
C LEU A 100 -1.14 -5.85 -9.89
N ALA A 101 -1.91 -5.87 -10.99
CA ALA A 101 -1.82 -4.84 -12.04
C ALA A 101 -2.67 -3.60 -11.74
N PHE A 102 -3.84 -3.76 -11.12
CA PHE A 102 -4.86 -2.70 -11.05
C PHE A 102 -5.25 -2.27 -9.64
N ASN A 103 -4.85 -3.01 -8.58
CA ASN A 103 -5.12 -2.59 -7.21
C ASN A 103 -4.45 -1.25 -6.89
N LEU A 104 -5.18 -0.35 -6.23
CA LEU A 104 -4.69 1.00 -5.92
C LEU A 104 -3.47 0.98 -4.99
N GLY A 105 -3.30 -0.03 -4.14
CA GLY A 105 -2.10 -0.22 -3.34
C GLY A 105 -0.86 -0.40 -4.21
N ALA A 106 -0.90 -1.31 -5.21
CA ALA A 106 0.22 -1.52 -6.14
C ALA A 106 0.47 -0.29 -7.02
N VAL A 107 -0.60 0.30 -7.58
CA VAL A 107 -0.51 1.50 -8.43
C VAL A 107 0.06 2.67 -7.64
N GLY A 108 -0.40 2.89 -6.40
CA GLY A 108 0.06 3.98 -5.53
C GLY A 108 1.56 3.87 -5.23
N LEU A 109 2.01 2.71 -4.74
CA LEU A 109 3.42 2.51 -4.40
C LEU A 109 4.35 2.46 -5.63
N SER A 110 3.89 1.92 -6.77
CA SER A 110 4.66 1.99 -8.02
C SER A 110 4.83 3.44 -8.53
N THR A 111 3.82 4.29 -8.34
CA THR A 111 3.92 5.72 -8.66
C THR A 111 4.81 6.45 -7.66
N ALA A 112 4.78 6.12 -6.36
CA ALA A 112 5.68 6.65 -5.34
C ALA A 112 7.15 6.29 -5.65
N ALA A 113 7.43 5.06 -6.06
CA ALA A 113 8.79 4.65 -6.50
C ALA A 113 9.25 5.44 -7.74
N ARG A 114 8.34 5.72 -8.70
CA ARG A 114 8.63 6.59 -9.85
C ARG A 114 8.92 8.03 -9.44
N GLN A 115 8.16 8.55 -8.48
CA GLN A 115 8.38 9.88 -7.90
C GLN A 115 9.76 9.95 -7.20
N ALA A 116 10.11 8.95 -6.39
CA ALA A 116 11.42 8.87 -5.74
C ALA A 116 12.57 8.84 -6.76
N ARG A 117 12.43 8.11 -7.87
CA ARG A 117 13.40 8.15 -8.98
C ARG A 117 13.52 9.54 -9.62
N GLY A 118 12.40 10.24 -9.75
CA GLY A 118 12.38 11.65 -10.19
C GLY A 118 13.17 12.54 -9.24
N GLN A 119 12.91 12.43 -7.94
CA GLN A 119 13.62 13.18 -6.90
C GLN A 119 15.13 12.88 -6.88
N ALA A 120 15.51 11.61 -7.07
CA ALA A 120 16.92 11.23 -7.17
C ALA A 120 17.61 11.85 -8.40
N ARG A 121 16.89 12.01 -9.54
CA ARG A 121 17.41 12.74 -10.70
C ARG A 121 17.59 14.23 -10.39
N VAL A 122 16.67 14.85 -9.67
CA VAL A 122 16.78 16.23 -9.21
C VAL A 122 17.99 16.38 -8.27
N ALA A 123 18.16 15.47 -7.29
CA ALA A 123 19.33 15.50 -6.42
C ALA A 123 20.64 15.32 -7.20
N ARG A 124 20.65 14.48 -8.23
CA ARG A 124 21.80 14.29 -9.12
C ARG A 124 22.13 15.54 -9.92
N SER A 125 21.15 16.35 -10.32
CA SER A 125 21.39 17.55 -11.12
C SER A 125 22.26 18.59 -10.41
N ALA A 126 22.29 18.61 -9.07
CA ALA A 126 23.20 19.45 -8.29
C ALA A 126 24.70 19.11 -8.49
N LEU A 127 25.00 17.91 -8.99
CA LEU A 127 26.35 17.41 -9.27
C LEU A 127 26.74 17.54 -10.75
N LEU A 128 25.79 17.91 -11.62
CA LEU A 128 26.01 18.01 -13.05
C LEU A 128 26.08 19.47 -13.50
N PRO A 129 26.68 19.75 -14.66
CA PRO A 129 26.65 21.10 -15.23
C PRO A 129 25.21 21.52 -15.54
N ASN A 130 24.86 22.73 -15.11
CA ASN A 130 23.56 23.35 -15.39
C ASN A 130 23.80 24.52 -16.34
N LEU A 131 23.17 24.49 -17.51
CA LEU A 131 23.23 25.51 -18.52
C LEU A 131 21.89 26.25 -18.59
N ASN A 132 21.92 27.57 -18.41
CA ASN A 132 20.76 28.42 -18.44
C ASN A 132 20.96 29.52 -19.51
N GLY A 133 19.95 29.81 -20.31
CA GLY A 133 19.89 30.97 -21.20
C GLY A 133 19.00 32.05 -20.60
N ALA A 134 19.44 33.28 -20.64
CA ALA A 134 18.66 34.44 -20.20
C ALA A 134 18.73 35.56 -21.22
N PHE A 135 17.61 36.17 -21.51
CA PHE A 135 17.52 37.43 -22.24
C PHE A 135 16.91 38.48 -21.30
N ARG A 136 17.59 39.61 -21.21
CA ARG A 136 17.15 40.76 -20.39
C ARG A 136 17.23 42.02 -21.24
N GLU A 137 16.23 42.84 -21.13
CA GLU A 137 16.23 44.20 -21.65
C GLU A 137 16.11 45.14 -20.44
N ASN A 138 17.06 46.06 -20.33
CA ASN A 138 17.19 46.95 -19.18
C ASN A 138 17.01 48.40 -19.64
N TYR A 139 16.09 49.12 -18.98
CA TYR A 139 15.95 50.55 -19.05
C TYR A 139 16.30 51.13 -17.69
N LEU A 140 17.38 51.90 -17.61
CA LEU A 140 17.82 52.44 -16.35
C LEU A 140 18.30 53.89 -16.48
N THR A 141 18.18 54.63 -15.42
CA THR A 141 18.76 55.95 -15.23
C THR A 141 19.59 55.89 -13.97
N GLU A 142 20.86 56.24 -14.03
CA GLU A 142 21.76 56.18 -12.90
C GLU A 142 22.25 57.57 -12.51
N ASP A 143 22.34 57.81 -11.18
CA ASP A 143 22.98 58.99 -10.62
C ASP A 143 24.42 58.67 -10.29
N LEU A 144 25.34 59.09 -11.14
CA LEU A 144 26.79 58.88 -10.96
C LEU A 144 27.33 59.59 -9.72
N ALA A 145 26.69 60.71 -9.30
CA ALA A 145 27.10 61.41 -8.10
C ALA A 145 26.80 60.59 -6.83
N ALA A 146 25.70 59.80 -6.80
CA ALA A 146 25.38 58.87 -5.71
C ALA A 146 26.39 57.71 -5.63
N LEU A 147 27.02 57.33 -6.74
CA LEU A 147 28.09 56.34 -6.82
C LEU A 147 29.48 56.92 -6.50
N GLY A 148 29.56 58.20 -6.14
CA GLY A 148 30.84 58.90 -5.86
C GLY A 148 31.65 59.27 -7.11
N ILE A 149 31.08 59.09 -8.29
CA ILE A 149 31.74 59.37 -9.58
C ILE A 149 31.38 60.81 -10.00
N ARG A 150 32.33 61.72 -9.91
CA ARG A 150 32.20 63.08 -10.41
C ARG A 150 33.17 63.30 -11.53
N VAL A 151 32.68 63.21 -12.75
CA VAL A 151 33.49 63.47 -13.95
C VAL A 151 33.17 64.86 -14.47
N PRO A 152 34.14 65.81 -14.59
CA PRO A 152 33.91 67.08 -15.24
C PRO A 152 33.38 66.84 -16.65
N PHE A 153 32.30 67.52 -17.04
CA PHE A 153 31.64 67.44 -18.35
C PHE A 153 30.59 66.33 -18.51
N LEU A 154 30.34 65.44 -17.52
CA LEU A 154 29.18 64.56 -17.55
C LEU A 154 28.08 65.02 -16.57
N PRO A 155 26.81 64.97 -16.94
CA PRO A 155 25.75 65.22 -16.00
C PRO A 155 25.76 64.15 -14.87
N SER A 156 25.39 64.58 -13.65
CA SER A 156 25.31 63.64 -12.50
C SER A 156 24.36 62.50 -12.73
N VAL A 157 23.30 62.72 -13.50
CA VAL A 157 22.31 61.68 -13.83
C VAL A 157 22.52 61.33 -15.33
N VAL A 158 22.77 60.03 -15.57
CA VAL A 158 22.99 59.48 -16.91
C VAL A 158 21.79 58.55 -17.24
N GLY A 159 21.17 58.78 -18.41
CA GLY A 159 20.07 57.96 -18.85
C GLY A 159 18.92 58.76 -19.44
N PRO A 160 17.84 58.13 -19.91
CA PRO A 160 17.61 56.66 -19.89
C PRO A 160 18.56 55.90 -20.80
N ILE A 161 19.21 54.88 -20.27
CA ILE A 161 20.08 53.94 -21.00
C ILE A 161 19.25 52.69 -21.26
N ASN A 162 19.16 52.27 -22.52
CA ASN A 162 18.59 51.01 -22.92
C ASN A 162 19.70 50.06 -23.36
N TYR A 163 19.73 48.84 -22.82
CA TYR A 163 20.57 47.79 -23.34
C TYR A 163 19.95 46.41 -23.15
N PHE A 164 20.22 45.50 -24.09
CA PHE A 164 19.91 44.11 -23.98
C PHE A 164 21.12 43.34 -23.46
N ASP A 165 20.87 42.23 -22.75
CA ASP A 165 21.86 41.24 -22.31
C ASP A 165 21.30 39.84 -22.61
N LEU A 166 21.86 39.19 -23.63
CA LEU A 166 21.60 37.81 -23.99
C LEU A 166 22.75 36.97 -23.50
N ARG A 167 22.49 36.07 -22.53
CA ARG A 167 23.54 35.35 -21.82
C ARG A 167 23.21 33.89 -21.63
N ALA A 168 24.17 33.02 -21.93
CA ALA A 168 24.19 31.62 -21.53
C ALA A 168 25.13 31.46 -20.32
N THR A 169 24.61 30.91 -19.24
CA THR A 169 25.37 30.71 -18.00
C THR A 169 25.47 29.23 -17.69
N LEU A 170 26.70 28.72 -17.55
CA LEU A 170 27.04 27.38 -17.10
C LEU A 170 27.44 27.44 -15.62
N THR A 171 26.85 26.62 -14.78
CA THR A 171 27.23 26.46 -13.37
C THR A 171 27.43 25.00 -13.05
N GLN A 172 28.51 24.66 -12.34
CA GLN A 172 28.81 23.30 -11.92
C GLN A 172 29.54 23.27 -10.58
N ASN A 173 29.01 22.48 -9.65
CA ASN A 173 29.75 22.13 -8.43
C ASN A 173 30.74 21.01 -8.76
N LEU A 174 32.05 21.31 -8.62
CA LEU A 174 33.11 20.33 -8.86
C LEU A 174 33.33 19.46 -7.63
N VAL A 175 33.28 20.06 -6.44
CA VAL A 175 33.41 19.38 -5.15
C VAL A 175 32.31 19.89 -4.22
N ASP A 176 31.33 19.06 -3.96
CA ASP A 176 30.23 19.31 -3.01
C ASP A 176 29.85 17.99 -2.35
N ILE A 177 30.45 17.72 -1.19
CA ILE A 177 30.25 16.48 -0.45
C ILE A 177 28.82 16.42 0.13
N THR A 178 28.23 17.58 0.46
CA THR A 178 26.82 17.66 0.91
C THR A 178 25.86 17.19 -0.18
N SER A 179 25.96 17.77 -1.38
CA SER A 179 25.14 17.37 -2.53
C SER A 179 25.38 15.90 -2.93
N LEU A 180 26.60 15.41 -2.85
CA LEU A 180 26.91 14.01 -3.12
C LEU A 180 26.23 13.06 -2.12
N ASN A 181 26.24 13.37 -0.83
CA ASN A 181 25.58 12.56 0.19
C ASN A 181 24.06 12.67 0.08
N ASN A 182 23.50 13.83 -0.26
CA ASN A 182 22.07 13.99 -0.53
C ASN A 182 21.62 13.14 -1.73
N TYR A 183 22.42 13.09 -2.80
CA TYR A 183 22.17 12.19 -3.93
C TYR A 183 22.22 10.73 -3.51
N LYS A 184 23.23 10.30 -2.71
CA LYS A 184 23.30 8.94 -2.18
C LYS A 184 22.10 8.61 -1.27
N ALA A 185 21.66 9.55 -0.44
CA ALA A 185 20.46 9.39 0.38
C ALA A 185 19.23 9.17 -0.49
N SER A 186 19.05 9.98 -1.54
CA SER A 186 17.92 9.82 -2.47
C SER A 186 17.91 8.48 -3.21
N GLN A 187 19.09 7.90 -3.49
CA GLN A 187 19.18 6.54 -4.06
C GLN A 187 18.69 5.47 -3.09
N GLU A 188 19.02 5.58 -1.79
CA GLU A 188 18.50 4.64 -0.79
C GLU A 188 16.98 4.81 -0.60
N VAL A 189 16.46 6.05 -0.69
CA VAL A 189 14.99 6.28 -0.72
C VAL A 189 14.33 5.62 -1.93
N VAL A 190 14.96 5.62 -3.09
CA VAL A 190 14.47 4.87 -4.26
C VAL A 190 14.40 3.37 -3.95
N ARG A 191 15.45 2.79 -3.39
CA ARG A 191 15.48 1.37 -2.99
C ARG A 191 14.39 1.04 -1.98
N ALA A 192 14.22 1.89 -0.95
CA ALA A 192 13.16 1.71 0.04
C ALA A 192 11.76 1.66 -0.61
N ASN A 193 11.48 2.54 -1.58
CA ASN A 193 10.21 2.53 -2.30
C ASN A 193 10.05 1.32 -3.24
N GLU A 194 11.14 0.82 -3.84
CA GLU A 194 11.12 -0.39 -4.67
C GLU A 194 10.79 -1.64 -3.83
N GLU A 195 11.39 -1.76 -2.65
CA GLU A 195 11.06 -2.84 -1.71
C GLU A 195 9.63 -2.69 -1.15
N ALA A 196 9.15 -1.47 -0.89
CA ALA A 196 7.77 -1.24 -0.48
C ALA A 196 6.75 -1.65 -1.57
N VAL A 197 7.10 -1.52 -2.86
CA VAL A 197 6.29 -2.06 -3.97
C VAL A 197 6.20 -3.58 -3.86
N GLN A 198 7.30 -4.26 -3.55
CA GLN A 198 7.30 -5.72 -3.42
C GLN A 198 6.47 -6.18 -2.21
N ASP A 199 6.55 -5.49 -1.08
CA ASP A 199 5.70 -5.77 0.09
C ASP A 199 4.21 -5.58 -0.20
N ALA A 200 3.87 -4.53 -0.97
CA ALA A 200 2.50 -4.31 -1.42
C ALA A 200 1.99 -5.44 -2.31
N ARG A 201 2.81 -5.98 -3.19
CA ARG A 201 2.45 -7.10 -4.06
C ARG A 201 2.12 -8.34 -3.22
N ASP A 202 2.94 -8.66 -2.23
CA ASP A 202 2.68 -9.77 -1.31
C ASP A 202 1.39 -9.56 -0.49
N THR A 203 1.12 -8.33 -0.08
CA THR A 203 -0.11 -7.94 0.63
C THR A 203 -1.35 -8.09 -0.26
N ILE A 204 -1.25 -7.72 -1.55
CA ILE A 204 -2.34 -7.87 -2.52
C ILE A 204 -2.61 -9.34 -2.81
N VAL A 205 -1.58 -10.18 -2.89
CA VAL A 205 -1.74 -11.64 -3.05
C VAL A 205 -2.56 -12.20 -1.90
N LEU A 206 -2.28 -11.80 -0.65
CA LEU A 206 -3.08 -12.20 0.51
C LEU A 206 -4.53 -11.68 0.39
N ALA A 207 -4.74 -10.41 0.08
CA ALA A 207 -6.07 -9.80 0.02
C ALA A 207 -6.95 -10.42 -1.08
N VAL A 208 -6.41 -10.54 -2.29
CA VAL A 208 -7.12 -11.10 -3.45
C VAL A 208 -7.33 -12.61 -3.28
N GLY A 209 -6.28 -13.35 -2.84
CA GLY A 209 -6.37 -14.78 -2.58
C GLY A 209 -7.41 -15.11 -1.52
N ALA A 210 -7.44 -14.37 -0.42
CA ALA A 210 -8.43 -14.52 0.63
C ALA A 210 -9.85 -14.23 0.13
N SER A 211 -10.04 -13.14 -0.61
CA SER A 211 -11.36 -12.80 -1.18
C SER A 211 -11.82 -13.85 -2.18
N TYR A 212 -10.91 -14.41 -2.98
CA TYR A 212 -11.19 -15.50 -3.91
C TYR A 212 -11.63 -16.78 -3.18
N LEU A 213 -10.90 -17.17 -2.13
CA LEU A 213 -11.25 -18.31 -1.28
C LEU A 213 -12.62 -18.11 -0.59
N GLN A 214 -12.96 -16.87 -0.19
CA GLN A 214 -14.28 -16.56 0.38
C GLN A 214 -15.42 -16.79 -0.61
N VAL A 215 -15.22 -16.43 -1.90
CA VAL A 215 -16.21 -16.70 -2.95
C VAL A 215 -16.42 -18.20 -3.11
N ILE A 216 -15.33 -19.00 -3.18
CA ILE A 216 -15.42 -20.47 -3.26
C ILE A 216 -16.17 -21.05 -2.04
N ALA A 217 -15.83 -20.59 -0.84
CA ALA A 217 -16.52 -21.05 0.37
C ALA A 217 -18.02 -20.66 0.37
N ALA A 218 -18.36 -19.47 -0.12
CA ALA A 218 -19.75 -19.04 -0.26
C ALA A 218 -20.52 -19.88 -1.31
N GLU A 219 -19.90 -20.22 -2.42
CA GLU A 219 -20.46 -21.13 -3.43
C GLU A 219 -20.69 -22.54 -2.86
N ALA A 220 -19.73 -23.08 -2.12
CA ALA A 220 -19.89 -24.38 -1.47
C ALA A 220 -21.04 -24.40 -0.44
N ARG A 221 -21.19 -23.31 0.36
CA ARG A 221 -22.30 -23.15 1.29
C ARG A 221 -23.65 -23.09 0.56
N LEU A 222 -23.70 -22.40 -0.57
CA LEU A 222 -24.89 -22.29 -1.39
C LEU A 222 -25.32 -23.65 -1.96
N VAL A 223 -24.37 -24.45 -2.46
CA VAL A 223 -24.62 -25.82 -2.94
C VAL A 223 -25.18 -26.70 -1.83
N SER A 224 -24.59 -26.66 -0.63
CA SER A 224 -25.09 -27.40 0.55
C SER A 224 -26.51 -26.95 0.92
N ALA A 225 -26.79 -25.65 0.95
CA ALA A 225 -28.11 -25.14 1.29
C ALA A 225 -29.19 -25.52 0.27
N ARG A 226 -28.87 -25.59 -1.04
CA ARG A 226 -29.77 -26.07 -2.06
C ARG A 226 -30.16 -27.53 -1.86
N ALA A 227 -29.17 -28.39 -1.57
CA ALA A 227 -29.42 -29.80 -1.27
C ALA A 227 -30.33 -29.98 -0.02
N GLN A 228 -30.13 -29.13 1.01
CA GLN A 228 -30.97 -29.14 2.22
C GLN A 228 -32.40 -28.69 1.93
N LEU A 229 -32.59 -27.66 1.11
CA LEU A 229 -33.92 -27.21 0.69
C LEU A 229 -34.65 -28.30 -0.12
N GLU A 230 -33.96 -28.96 -1.05
CA GLU A 230 -34.54 -30.08 -1.82
C GLU A 230 -35.01 -31.22 -0.88
N THR A 231 -34.19 -31.54 0.13
CA THR A 231 -34.55 -32.54 1.15
C THR A 231 -35.77 -32.07 1.94
N ALA A 232 -35.83 -30.83 2.41
CA ALA A 232 -36.97 -30.29 3.15
C ALA A 232 -38.27 -30.26 2.31
N ILE A 233 -38.18 -29.95 1.02
CA ILE A 233 -39.30 -30.02 0.08
C ILE A 233 -39.81 -31.46 -0.05
N ALA A 234 -38.91 -32.44 -0.17
CA ALA A 234 -39.31 -33.86 -0.27
C ALA A 234 -40.03 -34.35 0.98
N VAL A 235 -39.47 -34.01 2.17
CA VAL A 235 -40.08 -34.35 3.47
C VAL A 235 -41.48 -33.73 3.61
N TYR A 236 -41.63 -32.43 3.32
CA TYR A 236 -42.95 -31.76 3.35
C TYR A 236 -43.95 -32.42 2.39
N LYS A 237 -43.54 -32.73 1.16
CA LYS A 237 -44.44 -33.43 0.20
C LYS A 237 -44.88 -34.80 0.71
N GLN A 238 -43.99 -35.58 1.30
CA GLN A 238 -44.28 -36.85 1.90
C GLN A 238 -45.28 -36.71 3.06
N ALA A 239 -45.03 -35.75 3.98
CA ALA A 239 -45.93 -35.47 5.10
C ALA A 239 -47.34 -35.04 4.60
N ALA A 240 -47.43 -34.23 3.57
CA ALA A 240 -48.71 -33.83 2.97
C ALA A 240 -49.48 -35.02 2.38
N GLN A 241 -48.80 -35.98 1.73
CA GLN A 241 -49.40 -37.21 1.22
C GLN A 241 -49.87 -38.12 2.34
N GLN A 242 -49.07 -38.31 3.39
CA GLN A 242 -49.46 -39.10 4.56
C GLN A 242 -50.67 -38.52 5.30
N ARG A 243 -50.76 -37.19 5.36
CA ARG A 243 -51.94 -36.49 5.91
C ARG A 243 -53.19 -36.75 5.08
N GLN A 244 -53.08 -36.71 3.74
CA GLN A 244 -54.19 -37.05 2.85
C GLN A 244 -54.68 -38.50 3.04
N ALA A 245 -53.75 -39.40 3.35
CA ALA A 245 -54.05 -40.79 3.68
C ALA A 245 -54.56 -40.99 5.14
N GLY A 246 -54.61 -39.91 5.95
CA GLY A 246 -55.05 -39.97 7.35
C GLY A 246 -54.02 -40.55 8.33
N LEU A 247 -52.74 -40.68 7.91
CA LEU A 247 -51.71 -41.36 8.69
C LEU A 247 -51.03 -40.44 9.71
N ILE A 248 -51.00 -39.12 9.49
CA ILE A 248 -50.36 -38.14 10.37
C ILE A 248 -51.27 -36.96 10.70
N ALA A 249 -50.94 -36.22 11.78
CA ALA A 249 -51.68 -35.03 12.19
C ALA A 249 -51.29 -33.79 11.38
N GLN A 250 -52.19 -32.80 11.26
CA GLN A 250 -51.93 -31.54 10.55
C GLN A 250 -50.75 -30.75 11.14
N ILE A 251 -50.51 -30.91 12.45
CA ILE A 251 -49.40 -30.22 13.13
C ILE A 251 -48.04 -30.67 12.60
N GLU A 252 -47.86 -31.93 12.23
CA GLU A 252 -46.62 -32.47 11.65
C GLU A 252 -46.38 -31.87 10.26
N VAL A 253 -47.41 -31.79 9.41
CA VAL A 253 -47.33 -31.12 8.08
C VAL A 253 -46.92 -29.66 8.23
N ASN A 254 -47.53 -28.96 9.20
CA ASN A 254 -47.19 -27.54 9.45
C ASN A 254 -45.75 -27.36 9.93
N GLN A 255 -45.25 -28.29 10.76
CA GLN A 255 -43.82 -28.26 11.21
C GLN A 255 -42.87 -28.45 10.03
N ASP A 256 -43.15 -29.36 9.13
CA ASP A 256 -42.31 -29.59 7.95
C ASP A 256 -42.43 -28.45 6.93
N LEU A 257 -43.58 -27.79 6.82
CA LEU A 257 -43.71 -26.55 6.04
C LEU A 257 -42.86 -25.42 6.61
N VAL A 258 -42.86 -25.24 7.93
CA VAL A 258 -41.99 -24.22 8.60
C VAL A 258 -40.52 -24.52 8.32
N LYS A 259 -40.08 -25.80 8.41
CA LYS A 259 -38.70 -26.18 8.08
C LYS A 259 -38.36 -25.87 6.63
N GLN A 260 -39.23 -26.20 5.68
CA GLN A 260 -39.03 -25.86 4.27
C GLN A 260 -38.86 -24.35 4.07
N GLN A 261 -39.75 -23.54 4.66
CA GLN A 261 -39.68 -22.07 4.57
C GLN A 261 -38.42 -21.51 5.20
N THR A 262 -37.95 -22.08 6.31
CA THR A 262 -36.68 -21.70 6.95
C THR A 262 -35.48 -21.98 6.05
N GLN A 263 -35.44 -23.14 5.38
CA GLN A 263 -34.36 -23.45 4.43
C GLN A 263 -34.42 -22.56 3.18
N GLN A 264 -35.62 -22.19 2.73
CA GLN A 264 -35.80 -21.25 1.62
C GLN A 264 -35.28 -19.84 1.98
N GLN A 265 -35.55 -19.35 3.20
CA GLN A 265 -35.02 -18.08 3.70
C GLN A 265 -33.50 -18.13 3.82
N ARG A 266 -32.93 -19.24 4.34
CA ARG A 266 -31.50 -19.46 4.44
C ARG A 266 -30.82 -19.41 3.06
N LEU A 267 -31.40 -20.06 2.07
CA LEU A 267 -30.88 -20.04 0.69
C LEU A 267 -30.81 -18.61 0.15
N ALA A 268 -31.90 -17.82 0.28
CA ALA A 268 -31.90 -16.41 -0.16
C ALA A 268 -30.84 -15.56 0.53
N THR A 269 -30.57 -15.80 1.83
CA THR A 269 -29.51 -15.12 2.57
C THR A 269 -28.14 -15.48 2.01
N LEU A 270 -27.86 -16.75 1.72
CA LEU A 270 -26.58 -17.20 1.17
C LEU A 270 -26.37 -16.77 -0.28
N GLU A 271 -27.42 -16.65 -1.10
CA GLU A 271 -27.36 -16.08 -2.44
C GLU A 271 -26.94 -14.59 -2.39
N ASN A 272 -27.48 -13.83 -1.43
CA ASN A 272 -27.10 -12.44 -1.22
C ASN A 272 -25.64 -12.35 -0.72
N ASP A 273 -25.22 -13.22 0.20
CA ASP A 273 -23.82 -13.24 0.68
C ASP A 273 -22.84 -13.54 -0.47
N LEU A 274 -23.10 -14.55 -1.27
CA LEU A 274 -22.28 -14.86 -2.46
C LEU A 274 -22.18 -13.66 -3.41
N ALA A 275 -23.30 -12.98 -3.67
CA ALA A 275 -23.31 -11.80 -4.53
C ALA A 275 -22.41 -10.68 -3.95
N ARG A 276 -22.46 -10.45 -2.63
CA ARG A 276 -21.60 -9.47 -1.96
C ARG A 276 -20.12 -9.86 -2.04
N GLN A 277 -19.77 -11.13 -1.82
CA GLN A 277 -18.38 -11.60 -1.93
C GLN A 277 -17.86 -11.45 -3.36
N LYS A 278 -18.67 -11.72 -4.37
CA LYS A 278 -18.33 -11.49 -5.78
C LYS A 278 -18.10 -10.00 -6.06
N ILE A 279 -18.91 -9.10 -5.56
CA ILE A 279 -18.71 -7.64 -5.69
C ILE A 279 -17.40 -7.22 -5.02
N ASN A 280 -17.09 -7.73 -3.83
CA ASN A 280 -15.84 -7.42 -3.13
C ASN A 280 -14.60 -7.88 -3.93
N LEU A 281 -14.62 -9.09 -4.46
CA LEU A 281 -13.55 -9.61 -5.31
C LEU A 281 -13.40 -8.82 -6.60
N ALA A 282 -14.50 -8.46 -7.26
CA ALA A 282 -14.49 -7.60 -8.44
C ALA A 282 -13.82 -6.24 -8.15
N ARG A 283 -14.13 -5.65 -6.98
CA ARG A 283 -13.53 -4.39 -6.55
C ARG A 283 -12.02 -4.48 -6.30
N LEU A 284 -11.52 -5.63 -5.81
CA LEU A 284 -10.08 -5.85 -5.59
C LEU A 284 -9.31 -6.06 -6.91
N THR A 285 -9.97 -6.66 -7.90
CA THR A 285 -9.38 -7.08 -9.18
C THR A 285 -9.61 -6.09 -10.33
N GLY A 286 -10.39 -5.02 -10.10
CA GLY A 286 -10.71 -4.00 -11.11
C GLY A 286 -11.75 -4.47 -12.13
N LEU A 287 -12.50 -5.51 -11.85
CA LEU A 287 -13.66 -5.91 -12.64
C LEU A 287 -14.86 -5.01 -12.32
N PRO A 288 -15.77 -4.79 -13.30
CA PRO A 288 -17.00 -4.09 -13.04
C PRO A 288 -17.86 -4.84 -12.01
N PRO A 289 -18.43 -4.15 -11.01
CA PRO A 289 -19.26 -4.80 -9.99
C PRO A 289 -20.53 -5.49 -10.55
N ASN A 290 -20.93 -5.11 -11.76
CA ASN A 290 -22.13 -5.65 -12.42
C ASN A 290 -21.83 -6.88 -13.29
N ASP A 291 -20.57 -7.24 -13.50
CA ASP A 291 -20.21 -8.38 -14.31
C ASP A 291 -20.63 -9.67 -13.62
N LYS A 292 -21.36 -10.50 -14.38
CA LYS A 292 -21.64 -11.88 -13.97
C LYS A 292 -20.41 -12.71 -14.33
N TYR A 293 -19.74 -13.23 -13.32
CA TYR A 293 -18.61 -14.12 -13.53
C TYR A 293 -18.71 -15.37 -12.67
N GLU A 294 -18.04 -16.41 -13.13
CA GLU A 294 -17.93 -17.69 -12.44
C GLU A 294 -16.49 -17.90 -12.01
N VAL A 295 -16.32 -18.36 -10.78
CA VAL A 295 -15.05 -18.83 -10.27
C VAL A 295 -14.89 -20.28 -10.72
N ILE A 296 -13.80 -20.57 -11.42
CA ILE A 296 -13.65 -21.88 -12.08
C ILE A 296 -12.82 -22.89 -11.29
N ASP A 297 -12.08 -22.42 -10.29
CA ASP A 297 -11.14 -23.26 -9.55
C ASP A 297 -11.83 -23.96 -8.38
N ASN A 298 -11.45 -25.22 -8.15
CA ASN A 298 -11.81 -25.95 -6.95
C ASN A 298 -10.57 -26.07 -6.06
N VAL A 299 -10.64 -25.52 -4.85
CA VAL A 299 -9.52 -25.55 -3.90
C VAL A 299 -9.57 -26.84 -3.10
N ILE A 300 -8.61 -27.73 -3.39
CA ILE A 300 -8.46 -29.01 -2.73
C ILE A 300 -7.56 -28.86 -1.50
N TYR A 301 -7.82 -29.69 -0.49
CA TYR A 301 -6.91 -29.82 0.64
C TYR A 301 -5.51 -30.24 0.18
N SER A 302 -4.51 -29.50 0.59
CA SER A 302 -3.10 -29.88 0.48
C SER A 302 -2.39 -29.57 1.78
N GLU A 303 -1.45 -30.40 2.18
CA GLU A 303 -0.62 -30.12 3.33
C GLU A 303 0.24 -28.90 3.11
N ALA A 304 0.47 -28.13 4.16
CA ALA A 304 1.42 -27.03 4.12
C ALA A 304 2.86 -27.56 4.09
N PRO A 305 3.81 -26.86 3.45
CA PRO A 305 5.23 -27.21 3.50
C PRO A 305 5.72 -27.26 4.95
N ALA A 306 6.34 -28.37 5.35
CA ALA A 306 6.90 -28.55 6.68
C ALA A 306 8.25 -27.80 6.79
N ILE A 307 8.26 -26.64 7.45
CA ILE A 307 9.45 -25.85 7.74
C ILE A 307 9.49 -25.64 9.26
N ALA A 308 10.65 -25.76 9.90
CA ALA A 308 10.77 -25.46 11.32
C ALA A 308 10.57 -23.97 11.57
N VAL A 309 9.90 -23.60 12.69
CA VAL A 309 9.54 -22.19 12.98
C VAL A 309 10.77 -21.28 12.99
N ASP A 310 11.86 -21.71 13.62
CA ASP A 310 13.09 -20.91 13.73
C ASP A 310 13.79 -20.72 12.37
N ASP A 311 13.72 -21.71 11.47
CA ASP A 311 14.23 -21.58 10.11
C ASP A 311 13.33 -20.68 9.26
N ALA A 312 12.03 -20.74 9.49
CA ALA A 312 11.06 -19.82 8.88
C ALA A 312 11.32 -18.35 9.28
N VAL A 313 11.62 -18.10 10.56
CA VAL A 313 12.00 -16.77 11.05
C VAL A 313 13.28 -16.27 10.38
N LYS A 314 14.33 -17.09 10.33
CA LYS A 314 15.57 -16.73 9.62
C LYS A 314 15.32 -16.38 8.15
N GLN A 315 14.60 -17.27 7.47
CA GLN A 315 14.24 -17.06 6.06
C GLN A 315 13.45 -15.76 5.85
N ALA A 316 12.51 -15.43 6.72
CA ALA A 316 11.71 -14.22 6.60
C ALA A 316 12.55 -12.96 6.83
N LEU A 317 13.44 -12.95 7.82
CA LEU A 317 14.36 -11.83 8.07
C LEU A 317 15.28 -11.54 6.87
N GLU A 318 15.58 -12.56 6.05
CA GLU A 318 16.37 -12.38 4.82
C GLU A 318 15.52 -11.99 3.60
N SER A 319 14.28 -12.47 3.53
CA SER A 319 13.47 -12.36 2.30
C SER A 319 12.46 -11.21 2.32
N ARG A 320 11.93 -10.81 3.47
CA ARG A 320 10.83 -9.84 3.56
C ARG A 320 11.20 -8.45 3.06
N ALA A 321 10.36 -7.94 2.19
CA ALA A 321 10.58 -6.67 1.52
C ALA A 321 10.33 -5.46 2.44
N ASP A 322 9.43 -5.56 3.43
CA ASP A 322 9.18 -4.50 4.41
C ASP A 322 10.42 -4.23 5.29
N LEU A 323 11.16 -5.28 5.71
CA LEU A 323 12.42 -5.13 6.43
C LEU A 323 13.50 -4.49 5.55
N LYS A 324 13.62 -4.96 4.30
CA LYS A 324 14.59 -4.37 3.35
C LYS A 324 14.30 -2.91 3.07
N ALA A 325 13.01 -2.53 3.00
CA ALA A 325 12.58 -1.14 2.87
C ALA A 325 12.98 -0.31 4.10
N ALA A 326 12.74 -0.83 5.32
CA ALA A 326 13.12 -0.15 6.56
C ALA A 326 14.66 0.01 6.67
N GLU A 327 15.43 -1.02 6.35
CA GLU A 327 16.89 -0.94 6.31
C GLU A 327 17.42 0.05 5.27
N ALA A 328 16.77 0.15 4.10
CA ALA A 328 17.11 1.15 3.10
C ALA A 328 16.80 2.57 3.61
N GLN A 329 15.75 2.78 4.39
CA GLN A 329 15.46 4.05 5.05
C GLN A 329 16.51 4.41 6.11
N VAL A 330 17.00 3.42 6.87
CA VAL A 330 18.13 3.62 7.81
C VAL A 330 19.37 4.10 7.04
N ARG A 331 19.73 3.42 5.93
CA ARG A 331 20.87 3.84 5.10
C ARG A 331 20.67 5.23 4.49
N ALA A 332 19.43 5.58 4.10
CA ALA A 332 19.13 6.94 3.64
C ALA A 332 19.38 7.99 4.74
N ALA A 333 18.92 7.74 5.97
CA ALA A 333 19.14 8.61 7.11
C ALA A 333 20.63 8.73 7.47
N GLU A 334 21.41 7.65 7.36
CA GLU A 334 22.88 7.69 7.52
C GLU A 334 23.55 8.63 6.51
N LYS A 335 23.10 8.58 5.23
CA LYS A 335 23.62 9.48 4.19
C LYS A 335 23.16 10.93 4.41
N THR A 336 21.92 11.13 4.90
CA THR A 336 21.43 12.47 5.26
C THR A 336 22.25 13.06 6.42
N ARG A 337 22.56 12.27 7.47
CA ARG A 337 23.46 12.69 8.54
C ARG A 337 24.86 13.01 8.02
N ALA A 338 25.39 12.22 7.09
CA ALA A 338 26.66 12.48 6.47
C ALA A 338 26.65 13.77 5.63
N ALA A 339 25.52 14.09 4.98
CA ALA A 339 25.34 15.35 4.28
C ALA A 339 25.33 16.55 5.24
N ALA A 340 24.59 16.48 6.35
CA ALA A 340 24.60 17.54 7.37
C ALA A 340 26.00 17.78 7.97
N ARG A 341 26.75 16.72 8.24
CA ARG A 341 28.15 16.85 8.71
C ARG A 341 29.06 17.44 7.65
N ALA A 342 28.81 17.15 6.37
CA ALA A 342 29.59 17.66 5.25
C ALA A 342 29.38 19.17 5.00
N GLU A 343 28.35 19.79 5.54
CA GLU A 343 28.13 21.22 5.47
C GLU A 343 29.24 22.07 6.14
N ARG A 344 30.08 21.45 6.96
CA ARG A 344 31.31 22.07 7.52
C ARG A 344 32.49 22.07 6.56
N LEU A 345 32.41 21.32 5.47
CA LEU A 345 33.48 21.14 4.53
C LEU A 345 33.43 22.22 3.43
N PRO A 346 34.60 22.61 2.88
CA PRO A 346 34.64 23.51 1.73
C PRO A 346 33.94 22.90 0.50
N SER A 347 33.30 23.76 -0.29
CA SER A 347 32.78 23.39 -1.62
C SER A 347 33.48 24.19 -2.72
N LEU A 348 33.70 23.57 -3.88
CA LEU A 348 34.31 24.15 -5.07
C LEU A 348 33.28 24.16 -6.20
N ALA A 349 33.06 25.34 -6.78
CA ALA A 349 32.18 25.52 -7.93
C ALA A 349 32.87 26.28 -9.05
N VAL A 350 32.47 25.99 -10.27
CA VAL A 350 32.87 26.74 -11.47
C VAL A 350 31.60 27.34 -12.10
N SER A 351 31.71 28.59 -12.48
CA SER A 351 30.73 29.26 -13.29
C SER A 351 31.37 29.82 -14.55
N ALA A 352 30.70 29.70 -15.66
CA ALA A 352 31.12 30.33 -16.91
C ALA A 352 29.86 30.99 -17.57
N ASP A 353 30.04 32.16 -18.10
CA ASP A 353 29.00 32.79 -18.90
C ASP A 353 29.56 33.28 -20.23
N LEU A 354 28.77 33.20 -21.24
CA LEU A 354 28.99 33.75 -22.59
C LEU A 354 27.74 34.51 -23.00
N GLY A 355 27.92 35.73 -23.38
CA GLY A 355 26.79 36.57 -23.73
C GLY A 355 27.13 37.66 -24.72
N GLU A 356 26.08 38.36 -25.16
CA GLU A 356 26.12 39.52 -25.98
C GLU A 356 25.33 40.64 -25.29
N ILE A 357 25.98 41.80 -25.14
CA ILE A 357 25.38 42.96 -24.49
C ILE A 357 25.50 44.18 -25.44
N GLY A 358 24.44 44.95 -25.63
CA GLY A 358 24.48 46.11 -26.50
C GLY A 358 23.21 46.95 -26.43
N ALA A 359 23.29 48.17 -26.98
CA ALA A 359 22.15 49.05 -27.08
C ALA A 359 21.14 48.61 -28.17
N ARG A 360 21.62 47.85 -29.17
CA ARG A 360 20.84 47.26 -30.26
C ARG A 360 21.36 45.88 -30.60
N PHE A 361 20.54 45.04 -31.21
CA PHE A 361 20.93 43.69 -31.63
C PHE A 361 22.03 43.63 -32.70
N ASP A 362 22.20 44.69 -33.47
CA ASP A 362 23.19 44.83 -34.53
C ASP A 362 24.53 45.43 -34.04
N ASP A 363 24.58 45.89 -32.78
CA ASP A 363 25.76 46.59 -32.19
C ASP A 363 26.08 45.94 -30.80
N GLY A 364 25.90 44.63 -30.69
CA GLY A 364 26.19 43.88 -29.48
C GLY A 364 27.68 43.53 -29.37
N ALA A 365 28.23 43.62 -28.15
CA ALA A 365 29.59 43.18 -27.84
C ALA A 365 29.55 41.79 -27.15
N HIS A 366 30.41 40.89 -27.65
CA HIS A 366 30.56 39.56 -27.00
C HIS A 366 31.34 39.71 -25.70
N THR A 367 30.75 39.13 -24.63
CA THR A 367 31.34 39.14 -23.32
C THR A 367 31.37 37.70 -22.76
N TYR A 368 32.41 37.37 -22.03
CA TYR A 368 32.46 36.08 -21.32
C TYR A 368 33.12 36.26 -19.96
N THR A 369 32.75 35.40 -19.03
CA THR A 369 33.40 35.29 -17.71
C THR A 369 33.59 33.82 -17.41
N VAL A 370 34.71 33.45 -16.84
CA VAL A 370 34.97 32.13 -16.25
C VAL A 370 35.51 32.35 -14.85
N ALA A 371 34.79 31.82 -13.86
CA ALA A 371 35.15 31.99 -12.46
C ALA A 371 35.14 30.66 -11.71
N GLY A 372 36.18 30.40 -10.96
CA GLY A 372 36.22 29.34 -9.96
C GLY A 372 35.99 29.95 -8.56
N SER A 373 35.13 29.35 -7.77
CA SER A 373 34.82 29.80 -6.41
C SER A 373 34.96 28.68 -5.40
N ILE A 374 35.64 28.98 -4.28
CA ILE A 374 35.75 28.10 -3.12
C ILE A 374 34.97 28.75 -1.99
N LYS A 375 33.95 28.04 -1.50
CA LYS A 375 33.15 28.47 -0.34
C LYS A 375 33.61 27.69 0.90
N ILE A 376 34.14 28.39 1.90
CA ILE A 376 34.57 27.81 3.17
C ILE A 376 33.66 28.33 4.28
N PRO A 377 32.81 27.50 4.88
CA PRO A 377 31.94 27.90 5.99
C PRO A 377 32.75 28.05 7.27
N ILE A 378 32.93 29.27 7.77
CA ILE A 378 33.73 29.55 8.99
C ILE A 378 32.81 29.52 10.22
N TRP A 379 31.72 30.24 10.19
CA TRP A 379 30.75 30.30 11.28
C TRP A 379 29.34 30.53 10.75
N GLN A 380 28.38 29.73 11.20
CA GLN A 380 27.02 29.73 10.70
C GLN A 380 25.96 29.85 11.82
N GLY A 381 26.31 30.48 12.95
CA GLY A 381 25.35 30.76 14.03
C GLY A 381 24.71 29.49 14.66
N GLY A 382 25.41 28.35 14.63
CA GLY A 382 24.89 27.10 15.20
C GLY A 382 24.00 26.27 14.24
N ARG A 383 23.63 26.78 13.06
CA ARG A 383 22.74 26.08 12.08
C ARG A 383 23.18 24.65 11.80
N VAL A 384 24.43 24.45 11.45
CA VAL A 384 24.99 23.12 11.12
C VAL A 384 24.98 22.17 12.32
N ALA A 385 25.15 22.68 13.54
CA ALA A 385 25.03 21.84 14.74
C ALA A 385 23.57 21.35 14.92
N GLY A 386 22.59 22.22 14.71
CA GLY A 386 21.16 21.87 14.73
C GLY A 386 20.78 20.89 13.62
N ASP A 387 21.29 21.08 12.40
CA ASP A 387 21.04 20.15 11.26
C ASP A 387 21.63 18.75 11.54
N ILE A 388 22.79 18.67 12.18
CA ILE A 388 23.40 17.41 12.60
C ILE A 388 22.54 16.74 13.69
N GLU A 389 22.13 17.46 14.73
CA GLU A 389 21.31 16.95 15.82
C GLU A 389 19.96 16.41 15.28
N GLN A 390 19.30 17.18 14.41
CA GLN A 390 18.06 16.75 13.75
C GLN A 390 18.25 15.47 12.93
N SER A 391 19.34 15.37 12.15
CA SER A 391 19.62 14.20 11.33
C SER A 391 20.02 12.97 12.17
N GLU A 392 20.68 13.16 13.32
CA GLU A 392 20.99 12.09 14.27
C GLU A 392 19.71 11.56 14.94
N ALA A 393 18.84 12.43 15.42
CA ALA A 393 17.54 12.03 15.98
C ALA A 393 16.68 11.28 14.95
N SER A 394 16.65 11.74 13.68
CA SER A 394 15.96 11.04 12.59
C SER A 394 16.55 9.65 12.32
N LEU A 395 17.89 9.51 12.35
CA LEU A 395 18.55 8.22 12.18
C LEU A 395 18.18 7.24 13.31
N ASP A 396 18.21 7.71 14.56
CA ASP A 396 17.87 6.87 15.71
C ASP A 396 16.41 6.42 15.66
N GLN A 397 15.49 7.29 15.24
CA GLN A 397 14.11 6.92 14.98
C GLN A 397 14.00 5.82 13.91
N ARG A 398 14.69 5.95 12.76
CA ARG A 398 14.66 4.93 11.69
C ARG A 398 15.25 3.60 12.11
N LYS A 399 16.27 3.60 12.97
CA LYS A 399 16.80 2.36 13.55
C LYS A 399 15.78 1.67 14.46
N ALA A 400 15.12 2.42 15.33
CA ALA A 400 14.07 1.88 16.19
C ALA A 400 12.89 1.32 15.37
N GLU A 401 12.47 2.00 14.31
CA GLU A 401 11.44 1.50 13.38
C GLU A 401 11.87 0.19 12.69
N ALA A 402 13.13 0.06 12.28
CA ALA A 402 13.63 -1.17 11.66
C ALA A 402 13.69 -2.35 12.67
N GLU A 403 14.03 -2.09 13.93
CA GLU A 403 13.99 -3.12 15.00
C GLU A 403 12.54 -3.54 15.31
N ASP A 404 11.58 -2.60 15.33
CA ASP A 404 10.15 -2.93 15.48
C ASP A 404 9.67 -3.85 14.34
N VAL A 405 10.07 -3.56 13.10
CA VAL A 405 9.73 -4.42 11.95
C VAL A 405 10.30 -5.84 12.14
N ARG A 406 11.53 -5.99 12.65
CA ARG A 406 12.11 -7.31 12.96
C ARG A 406 11.31 -8.08 14.00
N GLY A 407 10.94 -7.43 15.10
CA GLY A 407 10.10 -8.02 16.13
C GLY A 407 8.71 -8.42 15.61
N ARG A 408 8.13 -7.59 14.75
CA ARG A 408 6.85 -7.87 14.09
C ARG A 408 6.93 -9.08 13.16
N ILE A 409 8.02 -9.23 12.38
CA ILE A 409 8.25 -10.39 11.51
C ILE A 409 8.27 -11.69 12.31
N GLU A 410 9.00 -11.71 13.42
CA GLU A 410 9.02 -12.90 14.29
C GLU A 410 7.63 -13.23 14.84
N SER A 411 6.90 -12.23 15.31
CA SER A 411 5.54 -12.36 15.80
C SER A 411 4.58 -12.88 14.72
N ASP A 412 4.63 -12.28 13.50
CA ASP A 412 3.79 -12.68 12.37
C ASP A 412 3.98 -14.16 12.02
N ILE A 413 5.22 -14.63 12.01
CA ILE A 413 5.52 -16.04 11.68
C ILE A 413 5.03 -16.97 12.77
N ARG A 414 5.33 -16.68 14.05
CA ARG A 414 4.87 -17.51 15.15
C ARG A 414 3.35 -17.61 15.19
N ASN A 415 2.65 -16.49 14.99
CA ASN A 415 1.19 -16.45 14.90
C ASN A 415 0.68 -17.26 13.69
N ALA A 416 1.26 -17.08 12.50
CA ALA A 416 0.86 -17.82 11.31
C ALA A 416 1.02 -19.33 11.45
N TYR A 417 2.04 -19.79 12.18
CA TYR A 417 2.21 -21.22 12.51
C TYR A 417 1.16 -21.72 13.48
N LEU A 418 0.85 -20.96 14.54
CA LEU A 418 -0.20 -21.32 15.49
C LEU A 418 -1.56 -21.40 14.79
N ASP A 419 -1.86 -20.41 13.93
CA ASP A 419 -3.09 -20.40 13.14
C ASP A 419 -3.18 -21.57 12.18
N LEU A 420 -2.08 -21.93 11.53
CA LEU A 420 -2.02 -23.06 10.62
C LEU A 420 -2.25 -24.39 11.36
N GLN A 421 -1.61 -24.59 12.52
CA GLN A 421 -1.76 -25.78 13.34
C GLN A 421 -3.20 -25.92 13.86
N ALA A 422 -3.77 -24.83 14.36
CA ALA A 422 -5.16 -24.80 14.82
C ALA A 422 -6.14 -25.12 13.68
N ALA A 423 -5.95 -24.49 12.52
CA ALA A 423 -6.80 -24.72 11.34
C ALA A 423 -6.67 -26.13 10.78
N ALA A 424 -5.48 -26.74 10.80
CA ALA A 424 -5.27 -28.11 10.38
C ALA A 424 -6.02 -29.10 11.30
N SER A 425 -5.88 -28.94 12.62
CA SER A 425 -6.60 -29.75 13.60
C SER A 425 -8.12 -29.61 13.48
N GLN A 426 -8.61 -28.38 13.30
CA GLN A 426 -10.04 -28.12 13.12
C GLN A 426 -10.57 -28.75 11.83
N LEU A 427 -9.80 -28.71 10.74
CA LEU A 427 -10.17 -29.32 9.47
C LEU A 427 -10.30 -30.84 9.57
N GLU A 428 -9.35 -31.51 10.24
CA GLU A 428 -9.40 -32.95 10.48
C GLU A 428 -10.63 -33.35 11.30
N LEU A 429 -10.88 -32.65 12.41
CA LEU A 429 -12.03 -32.89 13.26
C LEU A 429 -13.36 -32.65 12.54
N SER A 430 -13.47 -31.56 11.79
CA SER A 430 -14.70 -31.24 11.04
C SER A 430 -14.95 -32.23 9.91
N LYS A 431 -13.91 -32.73 9.24
CA LYS A 431 -14.03 -33.81 8.24
C LYS A 431 -14.56 -35.11 8.87
N ASN A 432 -14.03 -35.50 10.02
CA ASN A 432 -14.49 -36.66 10.72
C ASN A 432 -15.93 -36.52 11.20
N ASN A 433 -16.29 -35.36 11.78
CA ASN A 433 -17.67 -35.04 12.17
C ASN A 433 -18.65 -35.09 11.00
N GLN A 434 -18.27 -34.57 9.85
CA GLN A 434 -19.07 -34.63 8.63
C GLN A 434 -19.35 -36.09 8.23
N GLY A 435 -18.33 -36.97 8.28
CA GLY A 435 -18.47 -38.39 7.99
C GLY A 435 -19.45 -39.06 8.94
N VAL A 436 -19.28 -38.83 10.25
CA VAL A 436 -20.16 -39.41 11.30
C VAL A 436 -21.61 -38.89 11.15
N ALA A 437 -21.80 -37.58 10.90
CA ALA A 437 -23.14 -37.02 10.74
C ALA A 437 -23.87 -37.61 9.52
N ARG A 438 -23.18 -37.77 8.41
CA ARG A 438 -23.76 -38.39 7.19
C ARG A 438 -24.12 -39.82 7.40
N GLU A 439 -23.28 -40.61 8.09
CA GLU A 439 -23.56 -42.00 8.43
C GLU A 439 -24.74 -42.11 9.40
N THR A 440 -24.81 -41.25 10.42
CA THR A 440 -25.94 -41.15 11.33
C THR A 440 -27.24 -40.91 10.58
N LEU A 441 -27.26 -39.94 9.64
CA LEU A 441 -28.44 -39.65 8.84
C LEU A 441 -28.87 -40.84 7.97
N ARG A 442 -27.89 -41.56 7.40
CA ARG A 442 -28.17 -42.79 6.63
C ARG A 442 -28.84 -43.86 7.50
N LEU A 443 -28.27 -44.15 8.65
CA LEU A 443 -28.80 -45.14 9.60
C LEU A 443 -30.16 -44.73 10.14
N THR A 444 -30.39 -43.47 10.43
CA THR A 444 -31.70 -42.97 10.93
C THR A 444 -32.77 -43.06 9.84
N ARG A 445 -32.44 -42.83 8.58
CA ARG A 445 -33.37 -43.06 7.45
C ARG A 445 -33.74 -44.53 7.29
N GLU A 446 -32.77 -45.45 7.41
CA GLU A 446 -33.05 -46.89 7.36
C GLU A 446 -33.95 -47.35 8.52
N LYS A 447 -33.76 -46.80 9.72
CA LYS A 447 -34.65 -47.05 10.88
C LYS A 447 -36.07 -46.53 10.62
N LEU A 448 -36.22 -45.35 10.01
CA LEU A 448 -37.51 -44.78 9.66
C LEU A 448 -38.23 -45.68 8.66
N GLU A 449 -37.53 -46.13 7.60
CA GLU A 449 -38.08 -47.08 6.62
C GLU A 449 -38.51 -48.42 7.22
N ALA A 450 -37.76 -48.87 8.25
CA ALA A 450 -38.14 -50.08 9.01
C ALA A 450 -39.25 -49.85 10.05
N GLY A 451 -39.77 -48.61 10.19
CA GLY A 451 -40.80 -48.27 11.17
C GLY A 451 -40.36 -48.22 12.64
N ILE A 452 -39.04 -48.15 12.89
CA ILE A 452 -38.41 -48.19 14.24
C ILE A 452 -38.06 -46.76 14.75
N SER A 453 -38.07 -45.70 13.85
CA SER A 453 -37.75 -44.31 14.18
C SER A 453 -38.88 -43.40 13.73
N ASP A 454 -38.88 -42.16 14.25
CA ASP A 454 -39.79 -41.10 13.83
C ASP A 454 -39.14 -40.07 12.92
N SER A 455 -40.00 -39.20 12.33
CA SER A 455 -39.53 -38.12 11.44
C SER A 455 -38.68 -37.07 12.16
N VAL A 456 -38.75 -36.97 13.49
CA VAL A 456 -38.00 -36.01 14.31
C VAL A 456 -36.54 -36.40 14.36
N GLU A 457 -36.21 -37.70 14.56
CA GLU A 457 -34.84 -38.20 14.54
C GLU A 457 -34.17 -37.94 13.17
N VAL A 458 -34.86 -38.21 12.06
CA VAL A 458 -34.34 -37.95 10.71
C VAL A 458 -34.10 -36.46 10.49
N THR A 459 -34.98 -35.60 10.99
CA THR A 459 -34.79 -34.14 10.91
C THR A 459 -33.59 -33.68 11.69
N GLN A 460 -33.42 -34.13 12.95
CA GLN A 460 -32.27 -33.80 13.78
C GLN A 460 -30.94 -34.27 13.15
N ALA A 461 -30.94 -35.51 12.59
CA ALA A 461 -29.77 -36.02 11.88
C ALA A 461 -29.45 -35.19 10.61
N SER A 462 -30.49 -34.73 9.88
CA SER A 462 -30.30 -33.85 8.72
C SER A 462 -29.78 -32.48 9.09
N GLU A 463 -30.22 -31.88 10.20
CA GLU A 463 -29.69 -30.64 10.74
C GLU A 463 -28.23 -30.79 11.20
N ALA A 464 -27.88 -31.94 11.81
CA ALA A 464 -26.52 -32.24 12.18
C ALA A 464 -25.58 -32.34 10.95
N VAL A 465 -26.02 -32.98 9.87
CA VAL A 465 -25.27 -33.00 8.60
C VAL A 465 -25.11 -31.60 8.04
N ALA A 466 -26.15 -30.79 8.06
CA ALA A 466 -26.12 -29.41 7.58
C ALA A 466 -25.10 -28.57 8.34
N SER A 467 -25.05 -28.71 9.67
CA SER A 467 -24.06 -28.03 10.52
C SER A 467 -22.64 -28.54 10.23
N ALA A 468 -22.45 -29.86 10.17
CA ALA A 468 -21.15 -30.46 9.92
C ALA A 468 -20.57 -30.12 8.53
N ASP A 469 -21.43 -30.00 7.50
CA ASP A 469 -21.02 -29.54 6.17
C ASP A 469 -20.52 -28.10 6.19
N LEU A 470 -21.20 -27.20 6.91
CA LEU A 470 -20.79 -25.82 7.08
C LEU A 470 -19.48 -25.67 7.86
N ASP A 471 -19.32 -26.46 8.92
CA ASP A 471 -18.12 -26.48 9.74
C ASP A 471 -16.93 -26.96 8.91
N TYR A 472 -17.09 -27.98 8.08
CA TYR A 472 -16.05 -28.47 7.17
C TYR A 472 -15.65 -27.43 6.13
N ILE A 473 -16.63 -26.78 5.48
CA ILE A 473 -16.37 -25.71 4.48
C ILE A 473 -15.60 -24.55 5.15
N THR A 474 -16.00 -24.18 6.36
CA THR A 474 -15.37 -23.07 7.10
C THR A 474 -13.95 -23.44 7.54
N ALA A 475 -13.73 -24.66 8.01
CA ALA A 475 -12.42 -25.17 8.40
C ALA A 475 -11.46 -25.28 7.20
N LEU A 476 -11.95 -25.73 6.05
CA LEU A 476 -11.18 -25.80 4.81
C LEU A 476 -10.76 -24.41 4.32
N PHE A 477 -11.67 -23.44 4.40
CA PHE A 477 -11.37 -22.05 4.10
C PHE A 477 -10.29 -21.49 5.06
N ALA A 478 -10.48 -21.67 6.37
CA ALA A 478 -9.54 -21.22 7.40
C ALA A 478 -8.14 -21.81 7.21
N HIS A 479 -8.04 -23.10 6.90
CA HIS A 479 -6.77 -23.78 6.65
C HIS A 479 -6.06 -23.22 5.40
N ASN A 480 -6.75 -23.01 4.30
CA ASN A 480 -6.15 -22.43 3.08
C ASN A 480 -5.75 -20.97 3.28
N LEU A 481 -6.53 -20.22 4.06
CA LEU A 481 -6.18 -18.83 4.41
C LEU A 481 -4.95 -18.79 5.34
N ALA A 482 -4.84 -19.67 6.32
CA ALA A 482 -3.65 -19.77 7.17
C ALA A 482 -2.38 -20.08 6.38
N LYS A 483 -2.47 -20.96 5.37
CA LYS A 483 -1.36 -21.21 4.43
C LYS A 483 -0.96 -19.96 3.65
N LEU A 484 -1.93 -19.21 3.15
CA LEU A 484 -1.66 -17.97 2.42
C LEU A 484 -1.05 -16.89 3.32
N SER A 485 -1.51 -16.81 4.58
CA SER A 485 -0.95 -15.93 5.60
C SER A 485 0.50 -16.30 5.93
N LEU A 486 0.80 -17.59 6.05
CA LEU A 486 2.17 -18.07 6.25
C LEU A 486 3.06 -17.74 5.03
N ALA A 487 2.56 -17.92 3.81
CA ALA A 487 3.30 -17.54 2.60
C ALA A 487 3.64 -16.04 2.59
N ARG A 488 2.72 -15.18 3.05
CA ARG A 488 2.95 -13.73 3.22
C ARG A 488 3.97 -13.45 4.34
N ALA A 489 3.83 -14.14 5.48
CA ALA A 489 4.74 -13.96 6.63
C ALA A 489 6.19 -14.35 6.29
N LEU A 490 6.38 -15.38 5.49
CA LEU A 490 7.69 -15.81 5.00
C LEU A 490 8.33 -14.89 3.94
N GLY A 491 7.53 -13.97 3.37
CA GLY A 491 7.94 -13.10 2.28
C GLY A 491 7.93 -13.77 0.91
N GLY A 492 7.56 -13.00 -0.11
CA GLY A 492 7.48 -13.49 -1.49
C GLY A 492 6.23 -14.33 -1.77
N ALA A 493 5.09 -13.97 -1.17
CA ALA A 493 3.80 -14.64 -1.38
C ALA A 493 3.44 -14.74 -2.87
N GLU A 494 3.74 -13.71 -3.66
CA GLU A 494 3.51 -13.71 -5.10
C GLU A 494 4.16 -14.90 -5.82
N ARG A 495 5.38 -15.26 -5.43
CA ARG A 495 6.14 -16.35 -6.06
C ARG A 495 5.77 -17.73 -5.54
N ARG A 496 5.23 -17.79 -4.32
CA ARG A 496 4.99 -19.04 -3.57
C ARG A 496 3.53 -19.45 -3.50
N VAL A 497 2.60 -18.59 -3.94
CA VAL A 497 1.15 -18.89 -3.82
C VAL A 497 0.78 -20.25 -4.43
N ALA A 498 1.41 -20.63 -5.54
CA ALA A 498 1.17 -21.91 -6.21
C ALA A 498 1.64 -23.13 -5.38
N ASP A 499 2.66 -22.95 -4.52
CA ASP A 499 3.17 -24.02 -3.65
C ASP A 499 2.24 -24.28 -2.46
N TYR A 500 1.54 -23.22 -2.02
CA TYR A 500 0.65 -23.26 -0.86
C TYR A 500 -0.81 -23.56 -1.22
N LEU A 501 -1.27 -23.10 -2.37
CA LEU A 501 -2.63 -23.32 -2.85
C LEU A 501 -2.59 -24.17 -4.13
N LYS A 502 -2.87 -25.48 -3.99
CA LYS A 502 -3.09 -26.35 -5.15
C LYS A 502 -4.50 -26.10 -5.67
N VAL A 503 -4.57 -25.46 -6.82
CA VAL A 503 -5.80 -25.14 -7.52
C VAL A 503 -5.89 -26.06 -8.74
N GLN A 504 -7.02 -26.77 -8.93
CA GLN A 504 -7.32 -27.58 -10.11
C GLN A 504 -8.40 -26.92 -10.96
#